data_abbcebd5c4b612f8eceb6a858fc60ba7
#
_entry.id   abbcebd5c4b612f8eceb6a858fc60ba7
#
_cell.length_a   1.000
_cell.length_b   1.000
_cell.length_c   1.000
_cell.angle_alpha   90.00
_cell.angle_beta   90.00
_cell.angle_gamma   90.00
#
_symmetry.space_group_name_H-M   'P 1'
#
loop_
_entity.id
_entity.type
_entity.pdbx_description
1 polymer ?
#
loop_
_entity_poly.entity_id
_entity_poly.type
_entity_poly.pdbx_seq_one_letter_code
_entity_poly.pdbx_strand_id
1 'polypeptide(L)'
;MEYETDAICVGSVLWDVIGRTNKPISRGGDVGGYISRIPGGVAFNIAQNLVNLNLKPCLLGFLGNDNEGMQLLSNCQELGINTDYIYRSDDFSTDNYVAIEDSDGVVAAIADAHSLEKVGSEILKPLKTSHFNSHLKAGRLPLIIDGNLKPDLLIDLSLDPFFEKFDVKLVPASPGKAHRLAPFVTDKNITLYLNLIEAQILFGKEFSDTVTAGIEIVSSGVGKVIITNGKNKVAMASETTGVLSVKPPKIKVNRLTGAGDAFLAAHVKAEMLSYDAADCLEFAVEQSARYISE
;
A
#
# COMPACT_ATOMS: atom_id res chain seq x y z
N MET A 1 4.68 -28.24 3.73
CA MET A 1 3.91 -27.87 2.52
C MET A 1 4.49 -26.56 2.04
N GLU A 2 4.97 -26.49 0.80
CA GLU A 2 5.37 -25.19 0.23
C GLU A 2 4.10 -24.36 0.04
N TYR A 3 4.00 -23.23 0.74
CA TYR A 3 2.92 -22.29 0.53
C TYR A 3 3.10 -21.63 -0.83
N GLU A 4 2.16 -21.86 -1.73
CA GLU A 4 2.07 -21.15 -3.00
C GLU A 4 1.80 -19.67 -2.69
N THR A 5 2.65 -18.77 -3.19
CA THR A 5 2.56 -17.31 -2.95
C THR A 5 2.25 -16.62 -4.27
N ASP A 6 1.13 -15.88 -4.31
CA ASP A 6 0.67 -15.15 -5.49
C ASP A 6 1.23 -13.72 -5.54
N ALA A 7 1.50 -13.11 -4.38
CA ALA A 7 2.07 -11.77 -4.27
C ALA A 7 2.81 -11.60 -2.94
N ILE A 8 3.79 -10.71 -2.91
CA ILE A 8 4.53 -10.36 -1.70
C ILE A 8 4.21 -8.89 -1.36
N CYS A 9 3.74 -8.65 -0.13
CA CYS A 9 3.50 -7.31 0.41
C CYS A 9 4.59 -7.00 1.43
N VAL A 10 5.32 -5.90 1.23
CA VAL A 10 6.43 -5.46 2.09
C VAL A 10 6.11 -4.11 2.68
N GLY A 11 6.10 -3.99 4.00
CA GLY A 11 5.90 -2.72 4.67
C GLY A 11 5.19 -2.82 6.00
N SER A 12 4.31 -1.86 6.27
CA SER A 12 3.66 -1.69 7.56
C SER A 12 2.56 -2.70 7.82
N VAL A 13 2.63 -3.25 9.03
CA VAL A 13 1.56 -3.98 9.71
C VAL A 13 1.56 -3.48 11.16
N LEU A 14 0.45 -2.88 11.59
CA LEU A 14 0.36 -2.15 12.84
C LEU A 14 -1.09 -2.09 13.34
N TRP A 15 -1.30 -1.51 14.51
CA TRP A 15 -2.64 -1.23 15.00
C TRP A 15 -3.07 0.19 14.65
N ASP A 16 -4.25 0.33 14.04
CA ASP A 16 -4.96 1.60 13.93
C ASP A 16 -5.85 1.78 15.16
N VAL A 17 -5.51 2.74 16.02
CA VAL A 17 -6.27 3.12 17.21
C VAL A 17 -6.97 4.43 16.93
N ILE A 18 -8.30 4.39 16.73
CA ILE A 18 -9.06 5.55 16.29
C ILE A 18 -10.13 5.90 17.32
N GLY A 19 -9.95 7.08 17.94
CA GLY A 19 -10.96 7.69 18.80
C GLY A 19 -11.92 8.56 17.97
N ARG A 20 -13.23 8.30 18.08
CA ARG A 20 -14.27 9.02 17.34
C ARG A 20 -15.31 9.65 18.26
N THR A 21 -15.67 10.89 17.96
CA THR A 21 -16.78 11.59 18.60
C THR A 21 -17.59 12.36 17.57
N ASN A 22 -18.89 12.58 17.86
CA ASN A 22 -19.77 13.41 17.05
C ASN A 22 -19.78 14.87 17.50
N LYS A 23 -18.89 15.27 18.44
CA LYS A 23 -18.79 16.63 18.97
C LYS A 23 -17.46 17.25 18.55
N PRO A 24 -17.40 18.53 18.21
CA PRO A 24 -16.12 19.21 17.97
C PRO A 24 -15.21 19.12 19.19
N ILE A 25 -13.93 18.87 18.97
CA ILE A 25 -12.91 18.81 20.03
C ILE A 25 -12.10 20.11 20.00
N SER A 26 -12.13 20.85 21.08
CA SER A 26 -11.23 22.00 21.26
C SER A 26 -9.89 21.56 21.85
N ARG A 27 -8.84 22.34 21.57
CA ARG A 27 -7.50 22.07 22.14
C ARG A 27 -7.54 22.00 23.66
N GLY A 28 -7.06 20.90 24.24
CA GLY A 28 -7.11 20.64 25.67
C GLY A 28 -8.48 20.20 26.19
N GLY A 29 -9.45 19.98 25.30
CA GLY A 29 -10.79 19.48 25.67
C GLY A 29 -10.81 17.97 25.91
N ASP A 30 -11.80 17.55 26.71
CA ASP A 30 -12.17 16.15 26.97
C ASP A 30 -13.64 15.96 26.58
N VAL A 31 -13.91 14.96 25.73
CA VAL A 31 -15.25 14.67 25.22
C VAL A 31 -15.51 13.16 25.25
N GLY A 32 -16.74 12.78 25.51
CA GLY A 32 -17.16 11.38 25.38
C GLY A 32 -17.16 10.92 23.92
N GLY A 33 -16.67 9.71 23.65
CA GLY A 33 -16.57 9.12 22.33
C GLY A 33 -16.34 7.62 22.38
N TYR A 34 -15.98 7.02 21.25
CA TYR A 34 -15.66 5.60 21.10
C TYR A 34 -14.23 5.45 20.60
N ILE A 35 -13.52 4.46 21.13
CA ILE A 35 -12.20 4.07 20.65
C ILE A 35 -12.32 2.70 19.99
N SER A 36 -11.89 2.61 18.75
CA SER A 36 -11.72 1.35 18.02
C SER A 36 -10.25 1.05 17.83
N ARG A 37 -9.90 -0.23 17.86
CA ARG A 37 -8.57 -0.71 17.54
C ARG A 37 -8.73 -1.80 16.50
N ILE A 38 -8.15 -1.59 15.33
CA ILE A 38 -8.26 -2.50 14.19
C ILE A 38 -6.87 -2.76 13.60
N PRO A 39 -6.62 -3.95 13.03
CA PRO A 39 -5.43 -4.18 12.24
C PRO A 39 -5.34 -3.19 11.09
N GLY A 40 -4.14 -2.67 10.83
CA GLY A 40 -3.90 -1.68 9.80
C GLY A 40 -2.47 -1.72 9.28
N GLY A 41 -2.10 -0.68 8.54
CA GLY A 41 -0.85 -0.60 7.79
C GLY A 41 -1.05 -0.90 6.32
N VAL A 42 -0.35 -0.18 5.44
CA VAL A 42 -0.59 -0.23 3.98
C VAL A 42 -0.32 -1.63 3.42
N ALA A 43 0.82 -2.24 3.76
CA ALA A 43 1.14 -3.59 3.29
C ALA A 43 0.13 -4.64 3.80
N PHE A 44 -0.32 -4.51 5.07
CA PHE A 44 -1.37 -5.37 5.63
C PHE A 44 -2.71 -5.18 4.89
N ASN A 45 -3.15 -3.94 4.67
CA ASN A 45 -4.41 -3.64 4.00
C ASN A 45 -4.43 -4.21 2.57
N ILE A 46 -3.32 -4.08 1.84
CA ILE A 46 -3.19 -4.66 0.50
C ILE A 46 -3.26 -6.18 0.57
N ALA A 47 -2.52 -6.82 1.49
CA ALA A 47 -2.55 -8.26 1.68
C ALA A 47 -3.97 -8.77 2.01
N GLN A 48 -4.69 -8.10 2.91
CA GLN A 48 -6.08 -8.43 3.23
C GLN A 48 -6.99 -8.34 2.00
N ASN A 49 -6.86 -7.27 1.19
CA ASN A 49 -7.64 -7.13 -0.03
C ASN A 49 -7.29 -8.20 -1.08
N LEU A 50 -6.02 -8.62 -1.18
CA LEU A 50 -5.62 -9.73 -2.05
C LEU A 50 -6.29 -11.06 -1.62
N VAL A 51 -6.35 -11.33 -0.31
CA VAL A 51 -7.07 -12.51 0.21
C VAL A 51 -8.56 -12.44 -0.14
N ASN A 52 -9.20 -11.29 0.03
CA ASN A 52 -10.61 -11.09 -0.34
C ASN A 52 -10.88 -11.33 -1.83
N LEU A 53 -9.83 -11.20 -2.67
CA LEU A 53 -9.85 -11.51 -4.09
C LEU A 53 -9.37 -12.94 -4.42
N ASN A 54 -9.33 -13.83 -3.42
CA ASN A 54 -8.88 -15.23 -3.52
C ASN A 54 -7.43 -15.37 -4.05
N LEU A 55 -6.52 -14.52 -3.57
CA LEU A 55 -5.08 -14.65 -3.75
C LEU A 55 -4.41 -15.02 -2.42
N LYS A 56 -3.20 -15.56 -2.51
CA LYS A 56 -2.39 -16.01 -1.38
C LYS A 56 -1.20 -15.06 -1.16
N PRO A 57 -1.38 -13.91 -0.50
CA PRO A 57 -0.27 -12.99 -0.25
C PRO A 57 0.66 -13.50 0.85
N CYS A 58 1.94 -13.16 0.72
CA CYS A 58 2.93 -13.26 1.77
C CYS A 58 3.24 -11.86 2.29
N LEU A 59 3.19 -11.66 3.61
CA LEU A 59 3.46 -10.38 4.26
C LEU A 59 4.87 -10.38 4.87
N LEU A 60 5.69 -9.43 4.45
CA LEU A 60 6.99 -9.12 5.01
C LEU A 60 6.91 -7.75 5.70
N GLY A 61 7.07 -7.76 6.99
CA GLY A 61 6.99 -6.57 7.83
C GLY A 61 7.60 -6.85 9.19
N PHE A 62 7.31 -6.01 10.15
CA PHE A 62 7.80 -6.15 11.51
C PHE A 62 6.64 -6.22 12.51
N LEU A 63 6.78 -7.11 13.50
CA LEU A 63 5.95 -7.15 14.71
C LEU A 63 6.84 -7.41 15.93
N GLY A 64 6.64 -6.66 17.01
CA GLY A 64 7.29 -6.91 18.28
C GLY A 64 6.89 -8.27 18.88
N ASN A 65 7.73 -8.86 19.74
CA ASN A 65 7.39 -10.03 20.54
C ASN A 65 6.53 -9.66 21.77
N ASP A 66 5.68 -8.65 21.59
CA ASP A 66 4.70 -8.18 22.59
C ASP A 66 3.30 -8.76 22.33
N ASN A 67 2.37 -8.52 23.28
CA ASN A 67 0.99 -8.99 23.17
C ASN A 67 0.28 -8.43 21.93
N GLU A 68 0.60 -7.20 21.55
CA GLU A 68 0.02 -6.51 20.40
C GLU A 68 0.46 -7.15 19.10
N GLY A 69 1.74 -7.48 18.98
CA GLY A 69 2.28 -8.20 17.83
C GLY A 69 1.77 -9.63 17.71
N MET A 70 1.57 -10.32 18.84
CA MET A 70 0.96 -11.66 18.83
C MET A 70 -0.49 -11.62 18.35
N GLN A 71 -1.27 -10.63 18.78
CA GLN A 71 -2.65 -10.47 18.30
C GLN A 71 -2.72 -10.14 16.81
N LEU A 72 -1.88 -9.23 16.31
CA LEU A 72 -1.82 -8.91 14.88
C LEU A 72 -1.40 -10.12 14.05
N LEU A 73 -0.42 -10.89 14.52
CA LEU A 73 0.02 -12.12 13.85
C LEU A 73 -1.14 -13.11 13.72
N SER A 74 -1.89 -13.35 14.83
CA SER A 74 -3.07 -14.22 14.82
C SER A 74 -4.12 -13.72 13.82
N ASN A 75 -4.42 -12.42 13.83
CA ASN A 75 -5.39 -11.83 12.89
C ASN A 75 -4.96 -12.02 11.43
N CYS A 76 -3.68 -11.82 11.10
CA CYS A 76 -3.17 -12.05 9.76
C CYS A 76 -3.36 -13.52 9.33
N GLN A 77 -3.05 -14.46 10.23
CA GLN A 77 -3.19 -15.89 9.97
C GLN A 77 -4.65 -16.32 9.81
N GLU A 78 -5.55 -15.81 10.64
CA GLU A 78 -6.99 -16.05 10.55
C GLU A 78 -7.59 -15.54 9.24
N LEU A 79 -7.05 -14.44 8.70
CA LEU A 79 -7.40 -13.92 7.39
C LEU A 79 -6.83 -14.75 6.22
N GLY A 80 -5.89 -15.67 6.46
CA GLY A 80 -5.25 -16.45 5.42
C GLY A 80 -4.04 -15.79 4.77
N ILE A 81 -3.47 -14.76 5.40
CA ILE A 81 -2.22 -14.13 4.96
C ILE A 81 -1.05 -15.00 5.41
N ASN A 82 -0.11 -15.32 4.52
CA ASN A 82 1.13 -15.99 4.90
C ASN A 82 2.03 -15.03 5.70
N THR A 83 2.34 -15.40 6.95
CA THR A 83 3.12 -14.63 7.91
C THR A 83 4.44 -15.27 8.31
N ASP A 84 4.83 -16.37 7.64
CA ASP A 84 6.03 -17.17 8.00
C ASP A 84 7.33 -16.35 7.97
N TYR A 85 7.30 -15.21 7.27
CA TYR A 85 8.47 -14.36 7.04
C TYR A 85 8.36 -12.99 7.71
N ILE A 86 7.36 -12.75 8.55
CA ILE A 86 7.30 -11.54 9.37
C ILE A 86 8.49 -11.54 10.34
N TYR A 87 9.27 -10.47 10.31
CA TYR A 87 10.39 -10.31 11.24
C TYR A 87 9.87 -9.98 12.63
N ARG A 88 10.35 -10.73 13.64
CA ARG A 88 9.97 -10.56 15.05
C ARG A 88 11.21 -10.27 15.88
N SER A 89 11.09 -9.35 16.87
CA SER A 89 12.16 -9.02 17.81
C SER A 89 11.61 -8.55 19.15
N ASP A 90 12.39 -8.76 20.20
CA ASP A 90 12.15 -8.21 21.55
C ASP A 90 12.69 -6.78 21.68
N ASP A 91 13.49 -6.30 20.71
CA ASP A 91 14.17 -5.01 20.81
C ASP A 91 13.24 -3.82 20.56
N PHE A 92 12.12 -4.06 19.85
CA PHE A 92 11.18 -3.01 19.45
C PHE A 92 9.74 -3.45 19.66
N SER A 93 8.89 -2.50 20.07
CA SER A 93 7.45 -2.72 20.21
C SER A 93 6.75 -2.76 18.86
N THR A 94 5.58 -3.39 18.82
CA THR A 94 4.68 -3.33 17.67
C THR A 94 4.24 -1.90 17.40
N ASP A 95 4.34 -1.47 16.13
CA ASP A 95 3.99 -0.14 15.68
C ASP A 95 2.49 0.15 15.79
N ASN A 96 2.12 1.43 15.95
CA ASN A 96 0.75 1.89 16.09
C ASN A 96 0.50 3.18 15.30
N TYR A 97 -0.70 3.33 14.78
CA TYR A 97 -1.22 4.59 14.30
C TYR A 97 -2.37 5.03 15.20
N VAL A 98 -2.30 6.24 15.75
CA VAL A 98 -3.33 6.78 16.62
C VAL A 98 -3.94 7.99 15.96
N ALA A 99 -5.28 8.01 15.78
CA ALA A 99 -6.00 9.17 15.28
C ALA A 99 -7.16 9.55 16.19
N ILE A 100 -7.45 10.83 16.26
CA ILE A 100 -8.61 11.39 16.93
C ILE A 100 -9.43 12.09 15.86
N GLU A 101 -10.69 11.67 15.72
CA GLU A 101 -11.65 12.15 14.74
C GLU A 101 -12.86 12.76 15.46
N ASP A 102 -13.30 13.90 15.00
CA ASP A 102 -14.53 14.56 15.47
C ASP A 102 -15.55 14.74 14.31
N SER A 103 -16.58 15.58 14.53
CA SER A 103 -17.59 15.87 13.52
C SER A 103 -17.03 16.46 12.22
N ASP A 104 -15.85 17.09 12.27
CA ASP A 104 -15.24 17.82 11.16
C ASP A 104 -14.11 17.01 10.49
N GLY A 105 -13.76 15.84 11.06
CA GLY A 105 -12.76 14.93 10.53
C GLY A 105 -11.60 14.67 11.50
N VAL A 106 -10.40 14.45 10.96
CA VAL A 106 -9.19 14.16 11.79
C VAL A 106 -8.72 15.44 12.48
N VAL A 107 -8.79 15.44 13.82
CA VAL A 107 -8.29 16.52 14.68
C VAL A 107 -6.78 16.42 14.87
N ALA A 108 -6.28 15.20 15.10
CA ALA A 108 -4.85 14.90 15.27
C ALA A 108 -4.57 13.44 14.96
N ALA A 109 -3.36 13.16 14.48
CA ALA A 109 -2.89 11.79 14.30
C ALA A 109 -1.39 11.68 14.57
N ILE A 110 -0.96 10.50 15.03
CA ILE A 110 0.45 10.14 15.24
C ILE A 110 0.66 8.76 14.62
N ALA A 111 1.61 8.66 13.71
CA ALA A 111 2.08 7.39 13.17
C ALA A 111 3.37 6.99 13.88
N ASP A 112 3.29 6.04 14.78
CA ASP A 112 4.46 5.39 15.37
C ASP A 112 4.82 4.17 14.52
N ALA A 113 5.68 4.37 13.52
CA ALA A 113 6.21 3.36 12.61
C ALA A 113 7.74 3.26 12.74
N HIS A 114 8.28 3.61 13.91
CA HIS A 114 9.71 3.66 14.14
C HIS A 114 10.36 2.28 14.16
N SER A 115 9.63 1.26 14.60
CA SER A 115 10.18 -0.09 14.73
C SER A 115 10.45 -0.69 13.36
N LEU A 116 9.51 -0.56 12.41
CA LEU A 116 9.71 -0.96 11.02
C LEU A 116 10.93 -0.25 10.40
N GLU A 117 11.08 1.06 10.62
CA GLU A 117 12.22 1.82 10.10
C GLU A 117 13.56 1.37 10.70
N LYS A 118 13.60 1.06 12.00
CA LYS A 118 14.81 0.61 12.71
C LYS A 118 15.25 -0.79 12.30
N VAL A 119 14.31 -1.68 12.10
CA VAL A 119 14.56 -3.06 11.63
C VAL A 119 15.17 -3.04 10.22
N GLY A 120 14.73 -2.11 9.37
CA GLY A 120 15.33 -1.85 8.08
C GLY A 120 15.36 -3.08 7.16
N SER A 121 16.55 -3.45 6.66
CA SER A 121 16.70 -4.52 5.66
C SER A 121 16.43 -5.94 6.17
N GLU A 122 16.30 -6.15 7.49
CA GLU A 122 16.03 -7.50 8.04
C GLU A 122 14.76 -8.12 7.46
N ILE A 123 13.70 -7.30 7.26
CA ILE A 123 12.44 -7.75 6.68
C ILE A 123 12.56 -8.25 5.24
N LEU A 124 13.62 -7.87 4.52
CA LEU A 124 13.85 -8.23 3.12
C LEU A 124 14.71 -9.49 2.95
N LYS A 125 15.39 -9.93 4.01
CA LYS A 125 16.27 -11.12 3.94
C LYS A 125 15.57 -12.37 3.38
N PRO A 126 14.31 -12.65 3.71
CA PRO A 126 13.60 -13.80 3.14
C PRO A 126 13.53 -13.80 1.62
N LEU A 127 13.44 -12.62 0.97
CA LEU A 127 13.39 -12.53 -0.49
C LEU A 127 14.61 -13.15 -1.20
N LYS A 128 15.77 -13.12 -0.54
CA LYS A 128 17.03 -13.66 -1.07
C LYS A 128 17.20 -15.16 -0.79
N THR A 129 16.22 -15.80 -0.15
CA THR A 129 16.26 -17.26 0.14
C THR A 129 15.85 -18.11 -1.06
N SER A 130 16.15 -19.41 -1.01
CA SER A 130 15.79 -20.38 -2.06
C SER A 130 14.27 -20.54 -2.22
N HIS A 131 13.50 -20.31 -1.17
CA HIS A 131 12.04 -20.43 -1.20
C HIS A 131 11.41 -19.48 -2.25
N PHE A 132 11.69 -18.18 -2.18
CA PHE A 132 11.17 -17.24 -3.17
C PHE A 132 11.79 -17.40 -4.55
N ASN A 133 13.04 -17.88 -4.65
CA ASN A 133 13.69 -18.15 -5.93
C ASN A 133 12.99 -19.24 -6.76
N SER A 134 12.31 -20.20 -6.12
CA SER A 134 11.53 -21.23 -6.85
C SER A 134 10.27 -20.65 -7.48
N HIS A 135 9.62 -19.69 -6.85
CA HIS A 135 8.44 -19.01 -7.36
C HIS A 135 8.74 -18.06 -8.53
N LEU A 136 9.94 -17.48 -8.57
CA LEU A 136 10.40 -16.61 -9.67
C LEU A 136 10.56 -17.35 -11.01
N LYS A 137 10.60 -18.69 -11.00
CA LYS A 137 10.74 -19.49 -12.24
C LYS A 137 9.47 -19.51 -13.08
N ALA A 138 8.31 -19.21 -12.52
CA ALA A 138 7.02 -19.25 -13.20
C ALA A 138 6.60 -17.88 -13.81
N GLY A 139 7.39 -16.83 -13.60
CA GLY A 139 7.09 -15.44 -14.02
C GLY A 139 7.58 -14.43 -13.01
N ARG A 140 7.38 -13.14 -13.28
CA ARG A 140 7.71 -12.07 -12.33
C ARG A 140 6.62 -12.01 -11.26
N LEU A 141 6.98 -12.38 -10.03
CA LEU A 141 6.06 -12.34 -8.89
C LEU A 141 5.80 -10.88 -8.48
N PRO A 142 4.55 -10.46 -8.28
CA PRO A 142 4.23 -9.13 -7.76
C PRO A 142 4.89 -8.89 -6.40
N LEU A 143 5.72 -7.85 -6.32
CA LEU A 143 6.35 -7.36 -5.09
C LEU A 143 5.86 -5.96 -4.81
N ILE A 144 4.97 -5.83 -3.83
CA ILE A 144 4.32 -4.58 -3.47
C ILE A 144 5.05 -4.01 -2.26
N ILE A 145 5.58 -2.79 -2.38
CA ILE A 145 6.38 -2.14 -1.33
C ILE A 145 5.71 -0.82 -0.95
N ASP A 146 5.45 -0.62 0.33
CA ASP A 146 4.89 0.63 0.82
C ASP A 146 5.97 1.64 1.25
N GLY A 147 5.63 2.93 1.22
CA GLY A 147 6.48 4.05 1.58
C GLY A 147 6.74 4.22 3.08
N ASN A 148 6.37 3.25 3.92
CA ASN A 148 6.72 3.26 5.35
C ASN A 148 8.15 2.78 5.62
N LEU A 149 8.79 2.15 4.64
CA LEU A 149 10.19 1.76 4.79
C LEU A 149 11.10 2.97 4.96
N LYS A 150 12.24 2.76 5.63
CA LYS A 150 13.26 3.79 5.83
C LYS A 150 13.73 4.34 4.47
N PRO A 151 13.91 5.67 4.32
CA PRO A 151 14.39 6.27 3.06
C PRO A 151 15.68 5.64 2.51
N ASP A 152 16.70 5.41 3.36
CA ASP A 152 17.95 4.79 2.94
C ASP A 152 17.72 3.38 2.35
N LEU A 153 16.80 2.60 2.94
CA LEU A 153 16.46 1.27 2.42
C LEU A 153 15.77 1.34 1.06
N LEU A 154 14.91 2.34 0.83
CA LEU A 154 14.29 2.56 -0.47
C LEU A 154 15.31 2.96 -1.53
N ILE A 155 16.34 3.73 -1.16
CA ILE A 155 17.48 4.03 -2.05
C ILE A 155 18.24 2.75 -2.39
N ASP A 156 18.58 1.93 -1.40
CA ASP A 156 19.29 0.65 -1.63
C ASP A 156 18.49 -0.28 -2.55
N LEU A 157 17.15 -0.35 -2.34
CA LEU A 157 16.25 -1.14 -3.18
C LEU A 157 16.25 -0.67 -4.65
N SER A 158 16.28 0.65 -4.89
CA SER A 158 16.26 1.21 -6.23
C SER A 158 17.57 0.94 -7.01
N LEU A 159 18.64 0.62 -6.30
CA LEU A 159 19.97 0.37 -6.86
C LEU A 159 20.32 -1.14 -6.94
N ASP A 160 19.57 -2.02 -6.28
CA ASP A 160 19.85 -3.46 -6.24
C ASP A 160 19.18 -4.20 -7.41
N PRO A 161 19.96 -4.70 -8.41
CA PRO A 161 19.43 -5.42 -9.56
C PRO A 161 18.64 -6.70 -9.20
N PHE A 162 18.77 -7.16 -7.96
CA PHE A 162 18.00 -8.33 -7.49
C PHE A 162 16.50 -8.10 -7.64
N PHE A 163 16.01 -6.87 -7.44
CA PHE A 163 14.59 -6.55 -7.48
C PHE A 163 14.01 -6.49 -8.90
N GLU A 164 14.83 -6.42 -9.93
CA GLU A 164 14.40 -6.53 -11.34
C GLU A 164 13.74 -7.88 -11.67
N LYS A 165 13.95 -8.90 -10.84
CA LYS A 165 13.33 -10.22 -10.96
C LYS A 165 11.85 -10.22 -10.60
N PHE A 166 11.40 -9.20 -9.88
CA PHE A 166 10.02 -9.05 -9.43
C PHE A 166 9.25 -8.06 -10.31
N ASP A 167 7.94 -8.17 -10.30
CA ASP A 167 7.05 -7.12 -10.78
C ASP A 167 6.82 -6.12 -9.65
N VAL A 168 7.69 -5.11 -9.56
CA VAL A 168 7.75 -4.18 -8.44
C VAL A 168 6.65 -3.14 -8.56
N LYS A 169 5.85 -3.03 -7.50
CA LYS A 169 4.75 -2.09 -7.35
C LYS A 169 4.97 -1.25 -6.09
N LEU A 170 4.97 0.06 -6.25
CA LEU A 170 5.27 0.99 -5.17
C LEU A 170 4.05 1.84 -4.84
N VAL A 171 3.78 1.99 -3.54
CA VAL A 171 2.66 2.79 -3.05
C VAL A 171 3.12 3.66 -1.88
N PRO A 172 2.82 4.97 -1.85
CA PRO A 172 3.08 5.80 -0.69
C PRO A 172 2.24 5.35 0.51
N ALA A 173 2.77 5.53 1.70
CA ALA A 173 1.99 5.27 2.90
C ALA A 173 1.01 6.42 3.20
N SER A 174 1.35 7.61 2.75
CA SER A 174 0.54 8.83 2.91
C SER A 174 1.14 9.95 2.04
N PRO A 175 0.38 11.04 1.79
CA PRO A 175 0.92 12.21 1.11
C PRO A 175 2.23 12.72 1.72
N GLY A 176 2.33 12.78 3.05
CA GLY A 176 3.54 13.21 3.77
C GLY A 176 4.78 12.32 3.54
N LYS A 177 4.59 11.09 3.09
CA LYS A 177 5.67 10.12 2.81
C LYS A 177 5.90 9.89 1.30
N ALA A 178 5.11 10.52 0.43
CA ALA A 178 5.22 10.30 -1.03
C ALA A 178 6.62 10.60 -1.58
N HIS A 179 7.30 11.62 -1.04
CA HIS A 179 8.67 11.98 -1.41
C HIS A 179 9.69 10.85 -1.18
N ARG A 180 9.40 9.86 -0.33
CA ARG A 180 10.28 8.71 -0.08
C ARG A 180 10.46 7.82 -1.31
N LEU A 181 9.52 7.86 -2.27
CA LEU A 181 9.60 7.11 -3.52
C LEU A 181 10.44 7.81 -4.61
N ALA A 182 11.03 8.97 -4.31
CA ALA A 182 11.87 9.71 -5.26
C ALA A 182 13.00 8.88 -5.92
N PRO A 183 13.65 7.89 -5.26
CA PRO A 183 14.66 7.05 -5.92
C PRO A 183 14.16 6.27 -7.14
N PHE A 184 12.84 6.09 -7.27
CA PHE A 184 12.22 5.26 -8.31
C PHE A 184 11.59 6.06 -9.47
N VAL A 185 11.66 7.39 -9.46
CA VAL A 185 10.94 8.24 -10.44
C VAL A 185 11.50 8.18 -11.87
N THR A 186 12.61 7.48 -12.08
CA THR A 186 13.19 7.23 -13.42
C THR A 186 13.33 5.74 -13.72
N ASP A 187 12.76 4.88 -12.89
CA ASP A 187 12.85 3.42 -13.07
C ASP A 187 11.73 2.95 -14.03
N LYS A 188 12.16 2.35 -15.15
CA LYS A 188 11.25 1.83 -16.18
C LYS A 188 10.61 0.49 -15.83
N ASN A 189 11.11 -0.19 -14.82
CA ASN A 189 10.70 -1.56 -14.48
C ASN A 189 9.67 -1.63 -13.35
N ILE A 190 9.20 -0.47 -12.84
CA ILE A 190 8.27 -0.40 -11.72
C ILE A 190 6.90 0.17 -12.11
N THR A 191 5.92 -0.09 -11.28
CA THR A 191 4.61 0.59 -11.32
C THR A 191 4.42 1.44 -10.07
N LEU A 192 4.17 2.74 -10.24
CA LEU A 192 3.79 3.65 -9.16
C LEU A 192 2.26 3.71 -9.02
N TYR A 193 1.77 3.54 -7.79
CA TYR A 193 0.36 3.76 -7.44
C TYR A 193 0.27 4.99 -6.55
N LEU A 194 -0.36 6.04 -7.04
CA LEU A 194 -0.42 7.35 -6.39
C LEU A 194 -1.85 7.88 -6.39
N ASN A 195 -2.22 8.69 -5.41
CA ASN A 195 -3.28 9.65 -5.65
C ASN A 195 -2.70 10.94 -6.23
N LEU A 196 -3.56 11.85 -6.72
CA LEU A 196 -3.10 13.06 -7.40
C LEU A 196 -2.25 13.95 -6.49
N ILE A 197 -2.57 14.04 -5.19
CA ILE A 197 -1.81 14.82 -4.21
C ILE A 197 -0.41 14.21 -4.01
N GLU A 198 -0.34 12.91 -3.89
CA GLU A 198 0.94 12.17 -3.77
C GLU A 198 1.81 12.34 -5.01
N ALA A 199 1.20 12.31 -6.20
CA ALA A 199 1.90 12.58 -7.45
C ALA A 199 2.47 14.00 -7.48
N GLN A 200 1.69 15.01 -7.08
CA GLN A 200 2.13 16.40 -7.00
C GLN A 200 3.31 16.56 -6.03
N ILE A 201 3.24 15.94 -4.86
CA ILE A 201 4.32 15.99 -3.85
C ILE A 201 5.56 15.28 -4.34
N LEU A 202 5.43 14.06 -4.89
CA LEU A 202 6.58 13.27 -5.35
C LEU A 202 7.35 13.94 -6.49
N PHE A 203 6.62 14.56 -7.43
CA PHE A 203 7.24 15.21 -8.60
C PHE A 203 7.46 16.72 -8.41
N GLY A 204 7.08 17.29 -7.25
CA GLY A 204 7.27 18.72 -6.95
C GLY A 204 6.53 19.64 -7.93
N LYS A 205 5.38 19.21 -8.45
CA LYS A 205 4.67 19.87 -9.53
C LYS A 205 3.15 19.77 -9.36
N GLU A 206 2.44 20.85 -9.66
CA GLU A 206 0.98 20.82 -9.75
C GLU A 206 0.53 20.19 -11.06
N PHE A 207 -0.51 19.34 -10.99
CA PHE A 207 -1.15 18.72 -12.14
C PHE A 207 -2.64 19.08 -12.15
N SER A 208 -3.19 19.42 -13.31
CA SER A 208 -4.60 19.78 -13.48
C SER A 208 -5.55 18.60 -13.23
N ASP A 209 -5.11 17.41 -13.60
CA ASP A 209 -5.87 16.15 -13.48
C ASP A 209 -4.96 14.92 -13.59
N THR A 210 -5.54 13.73 -13.40
CA THR A 210 -4.80 12.46 -13.41
C THR A 210 -4.25 12.07 -14.79
N VAL A 211 -4.91 12.47 -15.87
CA VAL A 211 -4.48 12.17 -17.25
C VAL A 211 -3.22 12.96 -17.59
N THR A 212 -3.26 14.28 -17.33
CA THR A 212 -2.10 15.16 -17.49
C THR A 212 -0.93 14.70 -16.64
N ALA A 213 -1.18 14.38 -15.37
CA ALA A 213 -0.16 13.84 -14.48
C ALA A 213 0.47 12.54 -15.04
N GLY A 214 -0.36 11.59 -15.50
CA GLY A 214 0.12 10.34 -16.07
C GLY A 214 1.03 10.53 -17.28
N ILE A 215 0.65 11.39 -18.21
CA ILE A 215 1.46 11.72 -19.41
C ILE A 215 2.82 12.27 -19.02
N GLU A 216 2.83 13.26 -18.12
CA GLU A 216 4.05 13.97 -17.74
C GLU A 216 4.99 13.08 -16.91
N ILE A 217 4.44 12.26 -16.01
CA ILE A 217 5.22 11.34 -15.17
C ILE A 217 5.89 10.26 -16.02
N VAL A 218 5.18 9.63 -16.96
CA VAL A 218 5.80 8.65 -17.87
C VAL A 218 6.85 9.31 -18.75
N SER A 219 6.58 10.53 -19.23
CA SER A 219 7.56 11.29 -20.03
C SER A 219 8.84 11.64 -19.24
N SER A 220 8.81 11.64 -17.91
CA SER A 220 9.99 11.86 -17.05
C SER A 220 10.83 10.60 -16.83
N GLY A 221 10.36 9.43 -17.26
CA GLY A 221 11.14 8.18 -17.22
C GLY A 221 10.53 7.05 -16.38
N VAL A 222 9.39 7.25 -15.72
CA VAL A 222 8.67 6.19 -14.99
C VAL A 222 8.08 5.18 -15.97
N GLY A 223 8.24 3.87 -15.70
CA GLY A 223 7.73 2.82 -16.58
C GLY A 223 6.21 2.76 -16.67
N LYS A 224 5.54 2.73 -15.52
CA LYS A 224 4.07 2.74 -15.40
C LYS A 224 3.65 3.54 -14.17
N VAL A 225 2.60 4.34 -14.31
CA VAL A 225 1.97 5.05 -13.18
C VAL A 225 0.45 4.91 -13.24
N ILE A 226 -0.16 4.72 -12.09
CA ILE A 226 -1.60 4.74 -11.91
C ILE A 226 -1.94 5.83 -10.89
N ILE A 227 -2.85 6.75 -11.27
CA ILE A 227 -3.17 7.93 -10.47
C ILE A 227 -4.66 7.98 -10.19
N THR A 228 -5.02 7.93 -8.92
CA THR A 228 -6.40 8.06 -8.44
C THR A 228 -6.70 9.49 -8.00
N ASN A 229 -7.97 9.90 -8.04
CA ASN A 229 -8.41 11.21 -7.55
C ASN A 229 -9.86 11.18 -7.05
N GLY A 230 -10.13 10.38 -6.02
CA GLY A 230 -11.44 10.22 -5.42
C GLY A 230 -12.53 9.91 -6.45
N LYS A 231 -13.55 10.75 -6.55
CA LYS A 231 -14.66 10.61 -7.52
C LYS A 231 -14.32 11.00 -8.97
N ASN A 232 -13.14 11.58 -9.19
CA ASN A 232 -12.69 12.01 -10.49
C ASN A 232 -12.09 10.82 -11.27
N LYS A 233 -11.69 11.06 -12.53
CA LYS A 233 -11.07 10.01 -13.35
C LYS A 233 -9.83 9.44 -12.69
N VAL A 234 -9.69 8.13 -12.76
CA VAL A 234 -8.43 7.41 -12.53
C VAL A 234 -7.72 7.32 -13.88
N ALA A 235 -6.42 7.54 -13.90
CA ALA A 235 -5.60 7.36 -15.09
C ALA A 235 -4.50 6.33 -14.84
N MET A 236 -4.22 5.53 -15.85
CA MET A 236 -3.05 4.67 -15.96
C MET A 236 -2.25 5.09 -17.19
N ALA A 237 -0.95 5.29 -17.03
CA ALA A 237 -0.07 5.68 -18.11
C ALA A 237 1.18 4.79 -18.16
N SER A 238 1.62 4.43 -19.36
CA SER A 238 2.91 3.77 -19.61
C SER A 238 3.41 4.07 -21.03
N GLU A 239 4.70 3.83 -21.30
CA GLU A 239 5.24 3.97 -22.66
C GLU A 239 4.55 3.03 -23.66
N THR A 240 4.13 1.84 -23.22
CA THR A 240 3.57 0.80 -24.11
C THR A 240 2.08 0.96 -24.37
N THR A 241 1.29 1.38 -23.40
CA THR A 241 -0.17 1.48 -23.53
C THR A 241 -0.65 2.90 -23.81
N GLY A 242 0.24 3.90 -23.73
CA GLY A 242 -0.17 5.29 -23.70
C GLY A 242 -0.92 5.60 -22.40
N VAL A 243 -1.96 6.43 -22.50
CA VAL A 243 -2.78 6.81 -21.34
C VAL A 243 -4.19 6.29 -21.49
N LEU A 244 -4.62 5.54 -20.48
CA LEU A 244 -6.00 5.07 -20.31
C LEU A 244 -6.64 5.81 -19.13
N SER A 245 -7.94 6.03 -19.16
CA SER A 245 -8.63 6.64 -18.02
C SER A 245 -10.05 6.12 -17.87
N VAL A 246 -10.45 5.88 -16.62
CA VAL A 246 -11.78 5.40 -16.23
C VAL A 246 -12.38 6.32 -15.20
N LYS A 247 -13.67 6.61 -15.31
CA LYS A 247 -14.40 7.40 -14.31
C LYS A 247 -15.05 6.45 -13.31
N PRO A 248 -14.80 6.60 -12.00
CA PRO A 248 -15.44 5.78 -10.99
C PRO A 248 -16.97 5.91 -11.01
N PRO A 249 -17.70 4.84 -10.68
CA PRO A 249 -19.15 4.89 -10.55
C PRO A 249 -19.57 5.83 -9.41
N LYS A 250 -20.79 6.36 -9.51
CA LYS A 250 -21.40 7.13 -8.41
C LYS A 250 -21.90 6.17 -7.35
N ILE A 251 -21.32 6.21 -6.18
CA ILE A 251 -21.66 5.37 -5.03
C ILE A 251 -21.88 6.21 -3.77
N LYS A 252 -22.53 5.63 -2.77
CA LYS A 252 -22.51 6.16 -1.43
C LYS A 252 -21.24 5.69 -0.74
N VAL A 253 -20.43 6.61 -0.28
CA VAL A 253 -19.17 6.30 0.43
C VAL A 253 -19.49 6.08 1.90
N ASN A 254 -19.19 4.87 2.41
CA ASN A 254 -19.36 4.50 3.82
C ASN A 254 -18.02 4.47 4.57
N ARG A 255 -16.89 4.25 3.85
CA ARG A 255 -15.53 4.37 4.41
C ARG A 255 -14.62 5.18 3.48
N LEU A 256 -13.72 5.97 4.06
CA LEU A 256 -12.81 6.83 3.29
C LEU A 256 -11.40 6.22 3.14
N THR A 257 -10.98 5.39 4.10
CA THR A 257 -9.64 4.80 4.14
C THR A 257 -9.57 3.46 3.44
N GLY A 258 -8.40 3.10 2.89
CA GLY A 258 -8.14 1.81 2.26
C GLY A 258 -8.61 1.68 0.81
N ALA A 259 -9.23 2.72 0.22
CA ALA A 259 -9.65 2.69 -1.19
C ALA A 259 -8.48 2.48 -2.16
N GLY A 260 -7.33 3.10 -1.91
CA GLY A 260 -6.10 2.94 -2.68
C GLY A 260 -5.54 1.52 -2.58
N ASP A 261 -5.55 0.96 -1.37
CA ASP A 261 -5.07 -0.41 -1.10
C ASP A 261 -5.94 -1.45 -1.80
N ALA A 262 -7.27 -1.28 -1.74
CA ALA A 262 -8.23 -2.12 -2.45
C ALA A 262 -8.10 -2.01 -3.97
N PHE A 263 -7.87 -0.79 -4.48
CA PHE A 263 -7.62 -0.56 -5.90
C PHE A 263 -6.36 -1.29 -6.38
N LEU A 264 -5.24 -1.14 -5.66
CA LEU A 264 -3.98 -1.80 -6.01
C LEU A 264 -4.13 -3.31 -6.01
N ALA A 265 -4.73 -3.88 -4.97
CA ALA A 265 -4.96 -5.32 -4.88
C ALA A 265 -5.82 -5.85 -6.04
N ALA A 266 -6.86 -5.11 -6.42
CA ALA A 266 -7.71 -5.48 -7.54
C ALA A 266 -6.99 -5.38 -8.89
N HIS A 267 -6.16 -4.34 -9.09
CA HIS A 267 -5.35 -4.20 -10.29
C HIS A 267 -4.36 -5.37 -10.43
N VAL A 268 -3.67 -5.75 -9.35
CA VAL A 268 -2.78 -6.92 -9.32
C VAL A 268 -3.54 -8.20 -9.68
N LYS A 269 -4.74 -8.40 -9.12
CA LYS A 269 -5.58 -9.56 -9.46
C LYS A 269 -5.93 -9.59 -10.94
N ALA A 270 -6.30 -8.46 -11.53
CA ALA A 270 -6.64 -8.38 -12.95
C ALA A 270 -5.45 -8.67 -13.87
N GLU A 271 -4.26 -8.15 -13.53
CA GLU A 271 -3.02 -8.48 -14.24
C GLU A 271 -2.71 -9.99 -14.19
N MET A 272 -2.89 -10.62 -13.03
CA MET A 272 -2.70 -12.08 -12.87
C MET A 272 -3.72 -12.91 -13.67
N LEU A 273 -4.91 -12.37 -13.91
CA LEU A 273 -5.92 -12.96 -14.78
C LEU A 273 -5.64 -12.71 -16.27
N SER A 274 -4.54 -12.02 -16.59
CA SER A 274 -4.13 -11.65 -17.95
C SER A 274 -5.17 -10.79 -18.68
N TYR A 275 -5.87 -9.94 -17.94
CA TYR A 275 -6.74 -8.93 -18.54
C TYR A 275 -5.89 -7.91 -19.30
N ASP A 276 -6.46 -7.29 -20.33
CA ASP A 276 -5.79 -6.19 -20.98
C ASP A 276 -5.73 -4.95 -20.05
N ALA A 277 -4.95 -3.96 -20.46
CA ALA A 277 -4.68 -2.80 -19.62
C ALA A 277 -5.95 -1.97 -19.29
N ALA A 278 -6.92 -1.92 -20.21
CA ALA A 278 -8.17 -1.20 -19.98
C ALA A 278 -9.06 -1.97 -19.01
N ASP A 279 -9.21 -3.27 -19.20
CA ASP A 279 -9.99 -4.16 -18.33
C ASP A 279 -9.37 -4.23 -16.92
N CYS A 280 -8.03 -4.23 -16.79
CA CYS A 280 -7.37 -4.14 -15.50
C CYS A 280 -7.75 -2.86 -14.75
N LEU A 281 -7.75 -1.72 -15.44
CA LEU A 281 -8.08 -0.44 -14.84
C LEU A 281 -9.57 -0.37 -14.45
N GLU A 282 -10.47 -0.84 -15.30
CA GLU A 282 -11.91 -0.89 -15.02
C GLU A 282 -12.22 -1.79 -13.83
N PHE A 283 -11.68 -3.01 -13.82
CA PHE A 283 -11.84 -3.95 -12.70
C PHE A 283 -11.35 -3.34 -11.38
N ALA A 284 -10.18 -2.70 -11.36
CA ALA A 284 -9.64 -2.09 -10.16
C ALA A 284 -10.52 -0.94 -9.64
N VAL A 285 -11.06 -0.10 -10.54
CA VAL A 285 -11.99 0.98 -10.19
C VAL A 285 -13.29 0.43 -9.60
N GLU A 286 -13.86 -0.60 -10.19
CA GLU A 286 -15.10 -1.22 -9.70
C GLU A 286 -14.93 -1.88 -8.32
N GLN A 287 -13.84 -2.65 -8.11
CA GLN A 287 -13.58 -3.30 -6.83
C GLN A 287 -13.29 -2.28 -5.71
N SER A 288 -12.53 -1.23 -6.01
CA SER A 288 -12.29 -0.14 -5.06
C SER A 288 -13.59 0.60 -4.71
N ALA A 289 -14.45 0.85 -5.68
CA ALA A 289 -15.75 1.46 -5.45
C ALA A 289 -16.65 0.58 -4.57
N ARG A 290 -16.66 -0.73 -4.81
CA ARG A 290 -17.38 -1.70 -3.95
C ARG A 290 -16.86 -1.65 -2.52
N TYR A 291 -15.55 -1.73 -2.33
CA TYR A 291 -14.89 -1.71 -1.01
C TYR A 291 -15.28 -0.49 -0.17
N ILE A 292 -15.37 0.71 -0.75
CA ILE A 292 -15.71 1.92 0.00
C ILE A 292 -17.22 2.13 0.17
N SER A 293 -18.07 1.34 -0.50
CA SER A 293 -19.52 1.38 -0.36
C SER A 293 -20.08 0.37 0.66
N GLU A 294 -19.30 -0.61 1.04
CA GLU A 294 -19.57 -1.57 2.12
C GLU A 294 -19.24 -0.96 3.50
#